data_d0f3b1f2357f38abce125ab905b43a95
#
_entry.id   d0f3b1f2357f38abce125ab905b43a95
#
_cell.length_a   1.000
_cell.length_b   1.000
_cell.length_c   1.000
_cell.angle_alpha   90.00
_cell.angle_beta   90.00
_cell.angle_gamma   90.00
#
_symmetry.space_group_name_H-M   'P 1'
#
loop_
_entity.id
_entity.type
_entity.pdbx_description
1 polymer ?
#
loop_
_entity_poly.entity_id
_entity_poly.type
_entity_poly.pdbx_seq_one_letter_code
_entity_poly.pdbx_strand_id
1 'polypeptide(L)' 'MRQLVGLVDTLRAERGKAIDEATRLQRELDGMKARLGEAVSTSAEVATLREERELVRSRVAQMITQIDKLNL' A
#
# COMPACT_ATOMS: atom_id res chain seq x y z
N MET A 1 46.15 12.25 25.41
CA MET A 1 44.82 12.57 25.91
C MET A 1 43.93 13.30 24.89
N ARG A 2 44.44 14.35 24.21
CA ARG A 2 43.66 15.08 23.20
C ARG A 2 43.17 14.20 22.05
N GLN A 3 44.01 13.25 21.60
CA GLN A 3 43.64 12.34 20.50
C GLN A 3 42.51 11.40 20.88
N LEU A 4 42.49 10.90 22.10
CA LEU A 4 41.43 10.01 22.59
C LEU A 4 40.11 10.76 22.75
N VAL A 5 40.13 11.99 23.25
CA VAL A 5 38.93 12.83 23.36
C VAL A 5 38.38 13.16 22.01
N GLY A 6 39.24 13.51 21.03
CA GLY A 6 38.84 13.76 19.67
C GLY A 6 38.23 12.53 19.00
N LEU A 7 38.80 11.35 19.23
CA LEU A 7 38.28 10.10 18.71
C LEU A 7 36.89 9.79 19.30
N VAL A 8 36.71 9.97 20.61
CA VAL A 8 35.44 9.78 21.28
C VAL A 8 34.38 10.73 20.72
N ASP A 9 34.74 12.01 20.51
CA ASP A 9 33.80 12.99 19.94
C ASP A 9 33.41 12.64 18.51
N THR A 10 34.37 12.18 17.70
CA THR A 10 34.08 11.74 16.33
C THR A 10 33.14 10.52 16.32
N LEU A 11 33.39 9.55 17.17
CA LEU A 11 32.59 8.35 17.30
C LEU A 11 31.16 8.68 17.76
N ARG A 12 31.01 9.63 18.68
CA ARG A 12 29.69 10.08 19.13
C ARG A 12 28.93 10.79 18.00
N ALA A 13 29.62 11.61 17.21
CA ALA A 13 29.00 12.28 16.06
C ALA A 13 28.57 11.28 15.00
N GLU A 14 29.40 10.30 14.69
CA GLU A 14 29.06 9.23 13.75
C GLU A 14 27.90 8.39 14.23
N ARG A 15 27.89 8.06 15.52
CA ARG A 15 26.79 7.33 16.16
C ARG A 15 25.48 8.11 16.04
N GLY A 16 25.52 9.41 16.32
CA GLY A 16 24.35 10.27 16.21
C GLY A 16 23.77 10.28 14.80
N LYS A 17 24.65 10.39 13.79
CA LYS A 17 24.24 10.34 12.38
C LYS A 17 23.62 8.99 12.02
N ALA A 18 24.23 7.89 12.48
CA ALA A 18 23.73 6.55 12.21
C ALA A 18 22.36 6.33 12.86
N ILE A 19 22.15 6.83 14.07
CA ILE A 19 20.84 6.76 14.76
C ILE A 19 19.80 7.57 14.00
N ASP A 20 20.16 8.78 13.56
CA ASP A 20 19.25 9.65 12.81
C ASP A 20 18.84 9.03 11.48
N GLU A 21 19.80 8.43 10.76
CA GLU A 21 19.52 7.70 9.52
C GLU A 21 18.63 6.50 9.75
N ALA A 22 18.90 5.71 10.79
CA ALA A 22 18.08 4.55 11.14
C ALA A 22 16.65 4.96 11.48
N THR A 23 16.46 6.05 12.21
CA THR A 23 15.14 6.59 12.54
C THR A 23 14.41 7.06 11.29
N ARG A 24 15.10 7.76 10.39
CA ARG A 24 14.52 8.21 9.11
C ARG A 24 14.09 7.03 8.25
N LEU A 25 14.96 6.03 8.11
CA LEU A 25 14.65 4.84 7.32
C LEU A 25 13.48 4.06 7.90
N GLN A 26 13.39 3.99 9.23
CA GLN A 26 12.26 3.35 9.89
C GLN A 26 10.94 4.06 9.58
N ARG A 27 10.93 5.39 9.59
CA ARG A 27 9.75 6.18 9.24
C ARG A 27 9.35 5.98 7.77
N GLU A 28 10.33 5.96 6.87
CA GLU A 28 10.07 5.69 5.46
C GLU A 28 9.50 4.30 5.25
N LEU A 29 10.03 3.30 5.94
CA LEU A 29 9.56 1.93 5.88
C LEU A 29 8.11 1.84 6.39
N ASP A 30 7.80 2.46 7.50
CA ASP A 30 6.45 2.47 8.07
C ASP A 30 5.47 3.16 7.13
N GLY A 31 5.89 4.26 6.49
CA GLY A 31 5.09 4.94 5.48
C GLY A 31 4.82 4.08 4.26
N MET A 32 5.82 3.35 3.79
CA MET A 32 5.66 2.43 2.65
C MET A 32 4.75 1.26 2.99
N LYS A 33 4.86 0.70 4.20
CA LYS A 33 3.97 -0.36 4.67
C LYS A 33 2.51 0.11 4.72
N ALA A 34 2.28 1.33 5.20
CA ALA A 34 0.94 1.91 5.22
C ALA A 34 0.37 2.08 3.81
N ARG A 35 1.17 2.57 2.87
CA ARG A 35 0.75 2.72 1.47
C ARG A 35 0.47 1.38 0.81
N LEU A 36 1.29 0.38 1.11
CA LEU A 36 1.08 -0.97 0.58
C LEU A 36 -0.24 -1.55 1.10
N GLY A 37 -0.53 -1.37 2.39
CA GLY A 37 -1.80 -1.79 2.98
C GLY A 37 -2.99 -1.15 2.31
N GLU A 38 -2.93 0.16 2.04
CA GLU A 38 -3.97 0.89 1.31
C GLU A 38 -4.12 0.39 -0.12
N ALA A 39 -3.00 0.16 -0.81
CA ALA A 39 -3.03 -0.35 -2.18
C ALA A 39 -3.66 -1.74 -2.27
N VAL A 40 -3.35 -2.63 -1.32
CA VAL A 40 -3.94 -3.97 -1.24
C VAL A 40 -5.44 -3.87 -0.97
N SER A 41 -5.86 -3.01 -0.05
CA SER A 41 -7.28 -2.78 0.25
C SER A 41 -8.04 -2.24 -0.97
N THR A 42 -7.48 -1.25 -1.66
CA THR A 42 -8.06 -0.69 -2.89
C THR A 42 -8.18 -1.74 -3.99
N SER A 43 -7.14 -2.57 -4.15
CA SER A 43 -7.15 -3.65 -5.13
C SER A 43 -8.26 -4.67 -4.84
N ALA A 44 -8.48 -5.01 -3.57
CA ALA A 44 -9.57 -5.90 -3.15
C ALA A 44 -10.94 -5.29 -3.44
N GLU A 45 -11.13 -3.99 -3.18
CA GLU A 45 -12.36 -3.27 -3.51
C GLU A 45 -12.64 -3.27 -5.01
N VAL A 46 -11.61 -3.02 -5.82
CA VAL A 46 -11.74 -3.04 -7.29
C VAL A 46 -12.14 -4.43 -7.76
N ALA A 47 -11.56 -5.50 -7.22
CA ALA A 47 -11.93 -6.86 -7.57
C ALA A 47 -13.39 -7.15 -7.24
N THR A 48 -13.85 -6.73 -6.05
CA THR A 48 -15.25 -6.89 -5.63
C THR A 48 -16.19 -6.13 -6.55
N LEU A 49 -15.86 -4.89 -6.90
CA LEU A 49 -16.67 -4.08 -7.81
C LEU A 49 -16.75 -4.70 -9.21
N ARG A 50 -15.68 -5.30 -9.70
CA ARG A 50 -15.68 -5.99 -10.99
C ARG A 50 -16.59 -7.23 -10.97
N GLU A 51 -16.55 -7.98 -9.88
CA GLU A 51 -17.44 -9.14 -9.71
C GLU A 51 -18.89 -8.71 -9.67
N GLU A 52 -19.24 -7.66 -8.94
CA GLU A 52 -20.59 -7.10 -8.88
C GLU A 52 -21.04 -6.61 -10.24
N ARG A 53 -20.17 -5.94 -10.97
CA ARG A 53 -20.44 -5.46 -12.32
C ARG A 53 -20.77 -6.61 -13.26
N GLU A 54 -20.01 -7.70 -13.23
CA GLU A 54 -20.27 -8.88 -14.05
C GLU A 54 -21.59 -9.55 -13.69
N LEU A 55 -21.91 -9.62 -12.41
CA LEU A 55 -23.17 -10.16 -11.94
C LEU A 55 -24.35 -9.35 -12.46
N VAL A 56 -24.30 -8.02 -12.37
CA VAL A 56 -25.32 -7.12 -12.88
C VAL A 56 -25.46 -7.26 -14.40
N ARG A 57 -24.35 -7.30 -15.10
CA ARG A 57 -24.34 -7.46 -16.56
C ARG A 57 -25.00 -8.78 -16.99
N SER A 58 -24.69 -9.86 -16.29
CA SER A 58 -25.27 -11.18 -16.54
C SER A 58 -26.79 -11.18 -16.32
N ARG A 59 -27.25 -10.55 -15.22
CA ARG A 59 -28.68 -10.46 -14.92
C ARG A 59 -29.44 -9.64 -15.96
N VAL A 60 -28.86 -8.51 -16.37
CA VAL A 60 -29.44 -7.67 -17.43
C VAL A 60 -29.56 -8.45 -18.73
N ALA A 61 -28.50 -9.19 -19.11
CA ALA A 61 -28.54 -10.02 -20.31
C ALA A 61 -29.64 -11.10 -20.25
N GLN A 62 -29.82 -11.74 -19.10
CA GLN A 62 -30.90 -12.71 -18.90
C GLN A 62 -32.26 -12.08 -19.01
N MET A 63 -32.45 -10.88 -18.46
CA MET A 63 -33.72 -10.15 -18.56
C MET A 63 -34.08 -9.79 -20.00
N ILE A 64 -33.09 -9.33 -20.77
CA ILE A 64 -33.27 -9.01 -22.20
C ILE A 64 -33.63 -10.26 -22.96
N THR A 65 -32.99 -11.38 -22.71
CA THR A 65 -33.31 -12.67 -23.34
C THR A 65 -34.74 -13.09 -23.06
N GLN A 66 -35.21 -12.94 -21.82
CA GLN A 66 -36.59 -13.27 -21.43
C GLN A 66 -37.60 -12.36 -22.12
N ILE A 67 -37.32 -11.06 -22.22
CA ILE A 67 -38.18 -10.10 -22.89
C ILE A 67 -38.31 -10.44 -24.38
N ASP A 68 -37.18 -10.78 -25.04
CA ASP A 68 -37.15 -11.19 -26.43
C ASP A 68 -38.00 -12.45 -26.66
N LYS A 69 -37.95 -13.42 -25.76
CA LYS A 69 -38.80 -14.63 -25.83
C LYS A 69 -40.28 -14.31 -25.71
N LEU A 70 -40.63 -13.35 -24.85
CA LEU A 70 -42.02 -12.94 -24.67
C LEU A 70 -42.59 -12.20 -25.87
N ASN A 71 -41.73 -11.49 -26.61
CA ASN A 71 -42.15 -10.75 -27.79
C ASN A 71 -42.26 -11.60 -29.04
N LEU A 72 -41.80 -12.81 -28.99
CA LEU A 72 -41.95 -13.78 -30.08
C LEU A 72 -43.27 -14.53 -29.97
#